data_62d9bad14b6d20f4f040d11b38f515b2
#
_entry.id   62d9bad14b6d20f4f040d11b38f515b2
#
_cell.length_a   1.000
_cell.length_b   1.000
_cell.length_c   1.000
_cell.angle_alpha   90.00
_cell.angle_beta   90.00
_cell.angle_gamma   90.00
#
_symmetry.space_group_name_H-M   'P 1'
#
loop_
_entity.id
_entity.type
_entity.pdbx_description
1 polymer ?
#
loop_
_entity_poly.entity_id
_entity_poly.type
_entity_poly.pdbx_seq_one_letter_code
_entity_poly.pdbx_strand_id
1 'polypeptide(L)'
;VEEAKARYASNKLKNSDDIETIVYDSISAYLNVLKFDERIKISQENITIHEDYLAIATQTERINGEILDKVQSKAKIHAAKSNLFEEKNSQAAAKSSFIKNVGMSIDSNICRPVMDESKIPANLAVLQKMALENNFTILEQIENIKEQEATLAVEKAAFLPTLKFKLQGIYDKDYIDEDLRTNAYSGKLELKYNIFNGMVNKNRTQKEELFLKEVQAKLDVVTKSVLDELAVAYETYETSKKQIVELQQFIEENKQIISIYKDQFDAGTRNFIDVLNVEGDLYNSKANLINTEYNMYQAYYKILKMTSSLQATVLSSKDQVCGQIASNAKANASKETSVSELLAEDATVKSMPVKINTVAPSTVSNEYALLLASYKDSAYADKMLNSVSSSLQNDVKAKIVSNSNGTKSLALYNIDGLQNALALKKEFAGQFPQAYYIKKK
;
A
#
# COMPACT_ATOMS: atom_id res chain seq x y z
N VAL A 1 -29.71 -5.18 18.32
CA VAL A 1 -28.61 -4.51 19.07
C VAL A 1 -27.35 -5.36 19.01
N GLU A 2 -27.40 -6.68 19.35
CA GLU A 2 -26.22 -7.57 19.35
C GLU A 2 -25.62 -7.73 17.95
N GLU A 3 -26.42 -7.90 16.89
CA GLU A 3 -25.97 -7.89 15.50
C GLU A 3 -25.15 -6.62 15.17
N ALA A 4 -25.67 -5.44 15.53
CA ALA A 4 -24.96 -4.18 15.26
C ALA A 4 -23.65 -4.06 16.05
N LYS A 5 -23.58 -4.60 17.27
CA LYS A 5 -22.34 -4.63 18.07
C LYS A 5 -21.30 -5.56 17.45
N ALA A 6 -21.71 -6.76 17.05
CA ALA A 6 -20.81 -7.73 16.42
C ALA A 6 -20.28 -7.20 15.08
N ARG A 7 -21.15 -6.61 14.25
CA ARG A 7 -20.76 -5.94 12.99
C ARG A 7 -19.79 -4.78 13.23
N TYR A 8 -20.00 -3.97 14.26
CA TYR A 8 -19.05 -2.90 14.62
C TYR A 8 -17.70 -3.48 15.02
N ALA A 9 -17.68 -4.54 15.86
CA ALA A 9 -16.46 -5.21 16.29
C ALA A 9 -15.71 -5.83 15.09
N SER A 10 -16.42 -6.51 14.19
CA SER A 10 -15.87 -7.06 12.95
C SER A 10 -15.24 -5.98 12.08
N ASN A 11 -15.95 -4.89 11.80
CA ASN A 11 -15.43 -3.78 10.98
C ASN A 11 -14.22 -3.10 11.63
N LYS A 12 -14.16 -3.00 12.97
CA LYS A 12 -12.99 -2.47 13.67
C LYS A 12 -11.77 -3.37 13.48
N LEU A 13 -11.94 -4.69 13.60
CA LEU A 13 -10.86 -5.66 13.39
C LEU A 13 -10.38 -5.65 11.93
N LYS A 14 -11.31 -5.61 10.98
CA LYS A 14 -11.02 -5.45 9.56
C LYS A 14 -10.17 -4.21 9.29
N ASN A 15 -10.55 -3.06 9.83
CA ASN A 15 -9.77 -1.83 9.68
C ASN A 15 -8.35 -1.97 10.27
N SER A 16 -8.21 -2.70 11.39
CA SER A 16 -6.88 -2.98 11.96
C SER A 16 -6.05 -3.90 11.05
N ASP A 17 -6.65 -4.90 10.42
CA ASP A 17 -5.99 -5.77 9.44
C ASP A 17 -5.60 -5.01 8.16
N ASP A 18 -6.47 -4.13 7.68
CA ASP A 18 -6.18 -3.24 6.53
C ASP A 18 -4.97 -2.34 6.83
N ILE A 19 -4.85 -1.80 8.05
CA ILE A 19 -3.68 -1.02 8.47
C ILE A 19 -2.40 -1.87 8.47
N GLU A 20 -2.42 -3.08 9.07
CA GLU A 20 -1.30 -4.02 9.06
C GLU A 20 -0.87 -4.35 7.62
N THR A 21 -1.84 -4.50 6.72
CA THR A 21 -1.61 -4.79 5.30
C THR A 21 -0.95 -3.61 4.60
N ILE A 22 -1.45 -2.39 4.78
CA ILE A 22 -0.88 -1.18 4.19
C ILE A 22 0.55 -0.95 4.69
N VAL A 23 0.79 -1.15 5.99
CA VAL A 23 2.13 -1.02 6.59
C VAL A 23 3.08 -2.06 5.98
N TYR A 24 2.65 -3.32 5.88
CA TYR A 24 3.45 -4.38 5.26
C TYR A 24 3.77 -4.09 3.79
N ASP A 25 2.79 -3.68 3.00
CA ASP A 25 2.96 -3.37 1.58
C ASP A 25 3.90 -2.17 1.38
N SER A 26 3.83 -1.18 2.27
CA SER A 26 4.72 -0.02 2.27
C SER A 26 6.16 -0.41 2.58
N ILE A 27 6.37 -1.25 3.61
CA ILE A 27 7.68 -1.79 3.96
C ILE A 27 8.24 -2.66 2.82
N SER A 28 7.42 -3.54 2.26
CA SER A 28 7.83 -4.40 1.15
C SER A 28 8.25 -3.59 -0.08
N ALA A 29 7.52 -2.53 -0.40
CA ALA A 29 7.88 -1.61 -1.47
C ALA A 29 9.20 -0.88 -1.19
N TYR A 30 9.41 -0.42 0.05
CA TYR A 30 10.66 0.20 0.50
C TYR A 30 11.85 -0.76 0.38
N LEU A 31 11.71 -1.99 0.88
CA LEU A 31 12.74 -3.02 0.79
C LEU A 31 13.10 -3.36 -0.66
N ASN A 32 12.14 -3.38 -1.57
CA ASN A 32 12.40 -3.61 -2.97
C ASN A 32 13.22 -2.47 -3.61
N VAL A 33 12.98 -1.21 -3.23
CA VAL A 33 13.82 -0.10 -3.71
C VAL A 33 15.26 -0.25 -3.22
N LEU A 34 15.47 -0.54 -1.93
CA LEU A 34 16.79 -0.80 -1.36
C LEU A 34 17.52 -1.95 -2.05
N LYS A 35 16.82 -3.07 -2.26
CA LYS A 35 17.37 -4.24 -2.94
C LYS A 35 17.93 -3.88 -4.31
N PHE A 36 17.17 -3.15 -5.12
CA PHE A 36 17.63 -2.77 -6.47
C PHE A 36 18.70 -1.67 -6.45
N ASP A 37 18.70 -0.79 -5.44
CA ASP A 37 19.81 0.16 -5.24
C ASP A 37 21.15 -0.57 -4.98
N GLU A 38 21.14 -1.60 -4.15
CA GLU A 38 22.33 -2.39 -3.87
C GLU A 38 22.75 -3.24 -5.07
N ARG A 39 21.78 -3.82 -5.80
CA ARG A 39 22.05 -4.57 -7.02
C ARG A 39 22.65 -3.71 -8.13
N ILE A 40 22.20 -2.47 -8.28
CA ILE A 40 22.81 -1.50 -9.20
C ILE A 40 24.25 -1.22 -8.84
N LYS A 41 24.58 -1.06 -7.54
CA LYS A 41 25.97 -0.82 -7.09
C LYS A 41 26.89 -1.97 -7.48
N ILE A 42 26.50 -3.22 -7.17
CA ILE A 42 27.33 -4.37 -7.57
C ILE A 42 27.40 -4.56 -9.09
N SER A 43 26.36 -4.19 -9.83
CA SER A 43 26.38 -4.23 -11.31
C SER A 43 27.31 -3.19 -11.90
N GLN A 44 27.41 -2.00 -11.29
CA GLN A 44 28.37 -0.97 -11.68
C GLN A 44 29.81 -1.41 -11.36
N GLU A 45 30.07 -1.98 -10.17
CA GLU A 45 31.37 -2.57 -9.82
C GLU A 45 31.78 -3.64 -10.85
N ASN A 46 30.85 -4.52 -11.22
CA ASN A 46 31.13 -5.59 -12.20
C ASN A 46 31.50 -5.03 -13.58
N ILE A 47 30.89 -3.94 -14.01
CA ILE A 47 31.27 -3.27 -15.27
C ILE A 47 32.71 -2.73 -15.17
N THR A 48 33.06 -2.05 -14.08
CA THR A 48 34.40 -1.50 -13.85
C THR A 48 35.44 -2.62 -13.87
N ILE A 49 35.20 -3.73 -13.17
CA ILE A 49 36.07 -4.91 -13.17
C ILE A 49 36.29 -5.44 -14.60
N HIS A 50 35.25 -5.57 -15.40
CA HIS A 50 35.40 -6.04 -16.78
C HIS A 50 36.06 -5.00 -17.70
N GLU A 51 35.95 -3.68 -17.44
CA GLU A 51 36.69 -2.64 -18.14
C GLU A 51 38.19 -2.69 -17.83
N ASP A 52 38.60 -2.98 -16.58
CA ASP A 52 39.96 -3.24 -16.19
C ASP A 52 40.54 -4.48 -16.92
N TYR A 53 39.77 -5.57 -16.97
CA TYR A 53 40.18 -6.75 -17.76
C TYR A 53 40.29 -6.47 -19.26
N LEU A 54 39.45 -5.61 -19.80
CA LEU A 54 39.61 -5.19 -21.21
C LEU A 54 40.92 -4.42 -21.45
N ALA A 55 41.34 -3.60 -20.48
CA ALA A 55 42.62 -2.89 -20.56
C ALA A 55 43.79 -3.89 -20.59
N ILE A 56 43.79 -4.89 -19.71
CA ILE A 56 44.79 -5.98 -19.67
C ILE A 56 44.80 -6.75 -20.99
N ALA A 57 43.65 -7.21 -21.46
CA ALA A 57 43.53 -7.95 -22.73
C ALA A 57 43.97 -7.13 -23.95
N THR A 58 43.77 -5.82 -23.92
CA THR A 58 44.25 -4.91 -25.01
C THR A 58 45.76 -4.77 -24.97
N GLN A 59 46.38 -4.77 -23.80
CA GLN A 59 47.86 -4.76 -23.66
C GLN A 59 48.44 -6.10 -24.15
N THR A 60 47.87 -7.22 -23.79
CA THR A 60 48.27 -8.56 -24.22
C THR A 60 48.18 -8.69 -25.74
N GLU A 61 47.09 -8.22 -26.37
CA GLU A 61 46.96 -8.18 -27.86
C GLU A 61 48.11 -7.43 -28.54
N ARG A 62 48.52 -6.30 -27.96
CA ARG A 62 49.67 -5.52 -28.51
C ARG A 62 51.03 -6.27 -28.43
N ILE A 63 51.17 -7.12 -27.45
CA ILE A 63 52.42 -7.86 -27.22
C ILE A 63 52.41 -9.18 -28.02
N ASN A 64 51.32 -9.96 -27.97
CA ASN A 64 51.27 -11.32 -28.49
C ASN A 64 50.44 -11.45 -29.75
N GLY A 65 49.69 -10.41 -30.16
CA GLY A 65 48.77 -10.46 -31.30
C GLY A 65 47.47 -11.23 -31.03
N GLU A 66 47.25 -11.65 -29.79
CA GLU A 66 46.09 -12.49 -29.43
C GLU A 66 44.83 -11.64 -29.20
N ILE A 67 43.88 -11.70 -30.13
CA ILE A 67 42.65 -10.88 -30.14
C ILE A 67 41.52 -11.46 -29.31
N LEU A 68 41.55 -12.79 -28.98
CA LEU A 68 40.45 -13.51 -28.37
C LEU A 68 40.03 -12.93 -27.01
N ASP A 69 41.00 -12.71 -26.14
CA ASP A 69 40.75 -12.19 -24.77
C ASP A 69 40.08 -10.82 -24.79
N LYS A 70 40.49 -9.97 -25.72
CA LYS A 70 39.89 -8.64 -25.94
C LYS A 70 38.43 -8.75 -26.39
N VAL A 71 38.11 -9.67 -27.31
CA VAL A 71 36.73 -9.88 -27.79
C VAL A 71 35.86 -10.44 -26.67
N GLN A 72 36.39 -11.39 -25.89
CA GLN A 72 35.69 -11.96 -24.72
C GLN A 72 35.40 -10.91 -23.64
N SER A 73 36.39 -10.05 -23.29
CA SER A 73 36.19 -8.94 -22.35
C SER A 73 35.11 -7.97 -22.82
N LYS A 74 35.12 -7.58 -24.12
CA LYS A 74 34.07 -6.73 -24.68
C LYS A 74 32.69 -7.38 -24.58
N ALA A 75 32.57 -8.69 -24.87
CA ALA A 75 31.33 -9.43 -24.73
C ALA A 75 30.81 -9.41 -23.28
N LYS A 76 31.70 -9.64 -22.29
CA LYS A 76 31.35 -9.58 -20.85
C LYS A 76 30.90 -8.17 -20.43
N ILE A 77 31.56 -7.09 -20.91
CA ILE A 77 31.14 -5.71 -20.64
C ILE A 77 29.72 -5.46 -21.19
N HIS A 78 29.44 -5.88 -22.42
CA HIS A 78 28.10 -5.68 -22.96
C HIS A 78 27.02 -6.46 -22.20
N ALA A 79 27.32 -7.69 -21.76
CA ALA A 79 26.45 -8.47 -20.87
C ALA A 79 26.24 -7.77 -19.50
N ALA A 80 27.32 -7.27 -18.88
CA ALA A 80 27.23 -6.54 -17.62
C ALA A 80 26.43 -5.22 -17.76
N LYS A 81 26.59 -4.49 -18.86
CA LYS A 81 25.79 -3.28 -19.15
C LYS A 81 24.32 -3.63 -19.39
N SER A 82 24.01 -4.75 -20.04
CA SER A 82 22.63 -5.22 -20.20
C SER A 82 21.99 -5.51 -18.84
N ASN A 83 22.71 -6.23 -17.95
CA ASN A 83 22.24 -6.51 -16.59
C ASN A 83 22.00 -5.22 -15.79
N LEU A 84 22.89 -4.22 -15.90
CA LEU A 84 22.70 -2.93 -15.24
C LEU A 84 21.41 -2.23 -15.70
N PHE A 85 21.08 -2.29 -16.99
CA PHE A 85 19.82 -1.70 -17.48
C PHE A 85 18.58 -2.45 -16.96
N GLU A 86 18.65 -3.76 -16.81
CA GLU A 86 17.59 -4.58 -16.20
C GLU A 86 17.38 -4.21 -14.73
N GLU A 87 18.46 -4.07 -13.94
CA GLU A 87 18.39 -3.62 -12.54
C GLU A 87 17.82 -2.20 -12.41
N LYS A 88 18.23 -1.28 -13.29
CA LYS A 88 17.65 0.08 -13.33
C LYS A 88 16.18 0.09 -13.67
N ASN A 89 15.73 -0.74 -14.61
CA ASN A 89 14.31 -0.89 -14.92
C ASN A 89 13.52 -1.43 -13.71
N SER A 90 14.07 -2.45 -13.05
CA SER A 90 13.47 -3.04 -11.83
C SER A 90 13.41 -2.03 -10.68
N GLN A 91 14.46 -1.20 -10.50
CA GLN A 91 14.45 -0.11 -9.54
C GLN A 91 13.36 0.94 -9.85
N ALA A 92 13.21 1.31 -11.13
CA ALA A 92 12.16 2.25 -11.54
C ALA A 92 10.76 1.71 -11.24
N ALA A 93 10.52 0.42 -11.48
CA ALA A 93 9.28 -0.25 -11.12
C ALA A 93 9.06 -0.30 -9.59
N ALA A 94 10.11 -0.59 -8.80
CA ALA A 94 10.06 -0.59 -7.34
C ALA A 94 9.75 0.82 -6.79
N LYS A 95 10.39 1.87 -7.31
CA LYS A 95 10.12 3.28 -6.96
C LYS A 95 8.67 3.66 -7.28
N SER A 96 8.15 3.26 -8.44
CA SER A 96 6.75 3.50 -8.81
C SER A 96 5.79 2.79 -7.85
N SER A 97 6.08 1.54 -7.47
CA SER A 97 5.30 0.79 -6.49
C SER A 97 5.34 1.46 -5.10
N PHE A 98 6.50 1.96 -4.68
CA PHE A 98 6.62 2.70 -3.43
C PHE A 98 5.77 3.98 -3.43
N ILE A 99 5.85 4.79 -4.49
CA ILE A 99 5.01 6.00 -4.63
C ILE A 99 3.53 5.65 -4.61
N LYS A 100 3.13 4.54 -5.26
CA LYS A 100 1.74 4.07 -5.24
C LYS A 100 1.25 3.74 -3.82
N ASN A 101 2.08 3.06 -3.02
CA ASN A 101 1.68 2.56 -1.70
C ASN A 101 1.79 3.63 -0.61
N VAL A 102 2.82 4.49 -0.68
CA VAL A 102 3.15 5.48 0.37
C VAL A 102 2.68 6.90 0.03
N GLY A 103 2.50 7.20 -1.27
CA GLY A 103 2.03 8.52 -1.72
C GLY A 103 3.12 9.59 -1.87
N MET A 104 4.39 9.29 -1.57
CA MET A 104 5.52 10.21 -1.71
C MET A 104 6.72 9.55 -2.40
N SER A 105 7.58 10.39 -2.99
CA SER A 105 8.83 9.92 -3.57
C SER A 105 9.81 9.52 -2.47
N ILE A 106 10.64 8.52 -2.76
CA ILE A 106 11.71 8.11 -1.86
C ILE A 106 12.94 9.01 -2.09
N ASP A 107 13.49 9.54 -1.01
CA ASP A 107 14.72 10.34 -1.07
C ASP A 107 15.97 9.47 -1.27
N SER A 108 17.10 10.11 -1.60
CA SER A 108 18.38 9.42 -1.86
C SER A 108 19.00 8.75 -0.61
N ASN A 109 18.59 9.18 0.59
CA ASN A 109 19.16 8.68 1.85
C ASN A 109 18.31 7.53 2.41
N ILE A 110 18.35 6.39 1.74
CA ILE A 110 17.69 5.16 2.18
C ILE A 110 18.70 4.22 2.84
N CYS A 111 18.24 3.51 3.87
CA CYS A 111 19.09 2.58 4.61
C CYS A 111 18.34 1.29 4.96
N ARG A 112 19.08 0.22 5.23
CA ARG A 112 18.50 -1.05 5.68
C ARG A 112 17.86 -0.88 7.05
N PRO A 113 16.61 -1.35 7.24
CA PRO A 113 15.97 -1.32 8.55
C PRO A 113 16.69 -2.29 9.52
N VAL A 114 16.66 -1.96 10.80
CA VAL A 114 17.17 -2.86 11.85
C VAL A 114 16.05 -3.84 12.22
N MET A 115 16.33 -5.14 12.16
CA MET A 115 15.42 -6.19 12.63
C MET A 115 15.64 -6.46 14.11
N ASP A 116 14.56 -6.50 14.88
CA ASP A 116 14.59 -6.97 16.26
C ASP A 116 14.25 -8.47 16.29
N GLU A 117 15.28 -9.31 16.26
CA GLU A 117 15.12 -10.77 16.26
C GLU A 117 14.39 -11.29 17.51
N SER A 118 14.39 -10.55 18.62
CA SER A 118 13.69 -10.94 19.84
C SER A 118 12.16 -11.00 19.66
N LYS A 119 11.62 -10.34 18.63
CA LYS A 119 10.21 -10.36 18.29
C LYS A 119 9.73 -11.67 17.64
N ILE A 120 10.68 -12.47 17.13
CA ILE A 120 10.34 -13.76 16.51
C ILE A 120 10.79 -14.90 17.45
N PRO A 121 9.84 -15.60 18.09
CA PRO A 121 10.14 -16.80 18.85
C PRO A 121 10.81 -17.87 17.98
N ALA A 122 11.77 -18.60 18.54
CA ALA A 122 12.49 -19.68 17.86
C ALA A 122 11.61 -20.92 17.57
N ASN A 123 10.36 -20.94 17.99
CA ASN A 123 9.45 -22.08 17.83
C ASN A 123 8.21 -21.66 17.06
N LEU A 124 7.99 -22.29 15.91
CA LEU A 124 6.82 -22.08 15.05
C LEU A 124 5.49 -22.30 15.81
N ALA A 125 5.41 -23.28 16.72
CA ALA A 125 4.18 -23.55 17.47
C ALA A 125 3.79 -22.36 18.38
N VAL A 126 4.76 -21.63 18.92
CA VAL A 126 4.51 -20.40 19.70
C VAL A 126 3.95 -19.30 18.81
N LEU A 127 4.52 -19.11 17.62
CA LEU A 127 4.03 -18.15 16.64
C LEU A 127 2.63 -18.48 16.14
N GLN A 128 2.35 -19.76 15.88
CA GLN A 128 1.00 -20.23 15.50
C GLN A 128 -0.02 -19.93 16.59
N LYS A 129 0.32 -20.16 17.86
CA LYS A 129 -0.54 -19.81 18.98
C LYS A 129 -0.76 -18.29 19.05
N MET A 130 0.27 -17.49 18.91
CA MET A 130 0.15 -16.01 18.87
C MET A 130 -0.76 -15.56 17.72
N ALA A 131 -0.63 -16.16 16.54
CA ALA A 131 -1.50 -15.84 15.41
C ALA A 131 -2.97 -16.22 15.68
N LEU A 132 -3.23 -17.38 16.24
CA LEU A 132 -4.61 -17.79 16.60
C LEU A 132 -5.27 -16.86 17.61
N GLU A 133 -4.50 -16.29 18.54
CA GLU A 133 -4.99 -15.41 19.60
C GLU A 133 -5.11 -13.94 19.15
N ASN A 134 -4.27 -13.47 18.23
CA ASN A 134 -4.13 -12.03 17.95
C ASN A 134 -4.39 -11.64 16.48
N ASN A 135 -4.39 -12.59 15.53
CA ASN A 135 -4.54 -12.25 14.12
C ASN A 135 -5.90 -11.61 13.84
N PHE A 136 -5.88 -10.38 13.32
CA PHE A 136 -7.10 -9.59 13.11
C PHE A 136 -8.06 -10.23 12.11
N THR A 137 -7.55 -10.90 11.08
CA THR A 137 -8.40 -11.60 10.09
C THR A 137 -9.16 -12.78 10.74
N ILE A 138 -8.52 -13.56 11.63
CA ILE A 138 -9.16 -14.63 12.38
C ILE A 138 -10.20 -14.06 13.35
N LEU A 139 -9.82 -13.03 14.11
CA LEU A 139 -10.72 -12.39 15.07
C LEU A 139 -11.93 -11.74 14.37
N GLU A 140 -11.75 -11.15 13.19
CA GLU A 140 -12.83 -10.64 12.36
C GLU A 140 -13.85 -11.74 12.02
N GLN A 141 -13.38 -12.93 11.60
CA GLN A 141 -14.29 -14.05 11.28
C GLN A 141 -15.02 -14.55 12.51
N ILE A 142 -14.43 -14.50 13.69
CA ILE A 142 -15.12 -14.84 14.95
C ILE A 142 -16.25 -13.84 15.23
N GLU A 143 -16.04 -12.55 15.02
CA GLU A 143 -17.10 -11.55 15.18
C GLU A 143 -18.18 -11.67 14.09
N ASN A 144 -17.83 -12.08 12.86
CA ASN A 144 -18.79 -12.37 11.79
C ASN A 144 -19.71 -13.57 12.16
N ILE A 145 -19.19 -14.58 12.87
CA ILE A 145 -20.01 -15.67 13.39
C ILE A 145 -21.02 -15.12 14.41
N LYS A 146 -20.59 -14.28 15.36
CA LYS A 146 -21.49 -13.66 16.34
C LYS A 146 -22.55 -12.77 15.69
N GLU A 147 -22.19 -12.04 14.62
CA GLU A 147 -23.15 -11.26 13.82
C GLU A 147 -24.22 -12.19 13.22
N GLN A 148 -23.79 -13.29 12.61
CA GLN A 148 -24.72 -14.24 11.99
C GLN A 148 -25.58 -15.01 13.01
N GLU A 149 -25.05 -15.33 14.20
CA GLU A 149 -25.81 -15.89 15.31
C GLU A 149 -26.89 -14.92 15.79
N ALA A 150 -26.56 -13.64 15.90
CA ALA A 150 -27.53 -12.60 16.27
C ALA A 150 -28.59 -12.41 15.19
N THR A 151 -28.24 -12.48 13.90
CA THR A 151 -29.17 -12.44 12.77
C THR A 151 -30.14 -13.64 12.82
N LEU A 152 -29.61 -14.83 13.05
CA LEU A 152 -30.42 -16.04 13.23
C LEU A 152 -31.39 -15.90 14.43
N ALA A 153 -30.93 -15.30 15.53
CA ALA A 153 -31.79 -15.05 16.70
C ALA A 153 -32.94 -14.08 16.37
N VAL A 154 -32.69 -13.06 15.51
CA VAL A 154 -33.74 -12.15 15.04
C VAL A 154 -34.78 -12.89 14.19
N GLU A 155 -34.36 -13.78 13.27
CA GLU A 155 -35.31 -14.57 12.48
C GLU A 155 -36.08 -15.59 13.34
N LYS A 156 -35.47 -16.17 14.37
CA LYS A 156 -36.14 -17.01 15.35
C LYS A 156 -37.18 -16.24 16.20
N ALA A 157 -36.90 -14.96 16.51
CA ALA A 157 -37.85 -14.09 17.21
C ALA A 157 -39.12 -13.79 16.39
N ALA A 158 -39.12 -13.97 15.08
CA ALA A 158 -40.27 -13.81 14.23
C ALA A 158 -41.39 -14.88 14.50
N PHE A 159 -41.08 -15.93 15.24
CA PHE A 159 -42.04 -16.90 15.73
C PHE A 159 -42.76 -16.47 17.04
N LEU A 160 -42.30 -15.40 17.67
CA LEU A 160 -42.86 -14.91 18.92
C LEU A 160 -43.86 -13.78 18.67
N PRO A 161 -44.83 -13.57 19.59
CA PRO A 161 -45.73 -12.43 19.52
C PRO A 161 -44.96 -11.12 19.74
N THR A 162 -45.32 -10.08 19.00
CA THR A 162 -44.78 -8.71 19.17
C THR A 162 -45.79 -7.87 19.95
N LEU A 163 -45.31 -7.23 21.03
CA LEU A 163 -46.05 -6.26 21.82
C LEU A 163 -45.52 -4.88 21.55
N LYS A 164 -46.38 -3.99 21.06
CA LYS A 164 -46.04 -2.59 20.77
C LYS A 164 -46.88 -1.65 21.62
N PHE A 165 -46.23 -0.74 22.30
CA PHE A 165 -46.90 0.38 22.96
C PHE A 165 -46.64 1.64 22.12
N LYS A 166 -47.71 2.34 21.70
CA LYS A 166 -47.65 3.57 20.93
C LYS A 166 -48.33 4.68 21.74
N LEU A 167 -47.58 5.77 21.97
CA LEU A 167 -48.13 7.02 22.43
C LEU A 167 -48.13 7.98 21.24
N GLN A 168 -49.24 8.60 20.94
CA GLN A 168 -49.35 9.56 19.86
C GLN A 168 -50.07 10.81 20.37
N GLY A 169 -49.44 11.97 20.17
CA GLY A 169 -50.04 13.28 20.30
C GLY A 169 -50.25 13.86 18.91
N ILE A 170 -51.46 14.26 18.61
CA ILE A 170 -51.81 14.98 17.37
C ILE A 170 -52.19 16.40 17.76
N TYR A 171 -51.53 17.37 17.16
CA TYR A 171 -51.83 18.76 17.29
C TYR A 171 -52.04 19.33 15.88
N ASP A 172 -53.30 19.57 15.52
CA ASP A 172 -53.68 20.12 14.21
C ASP A 172 -54.34 21.48 14.42
N LYS A 173 -53.94 22.45 13.59
CA LYS A 173 -54.51 23.75 13.50
C LYS A 173 -54.89 24.01 12.02
N ASP A 174 -56.16 24.37 11.78
CA ASP A 174 -56.67 24.78 10.44
C ASP A 174 -56.48 23.70 9.34
N TYR A 175 -56.48 22.38 9.71
CA TYR A 175 -56.30 21.28 8.75
C TYR A 175 -57.58 20.87 8.01
N ILE A 176 -58.74 20.96 8.68
CA ILE A 176 -60.02 20.56 8.14
C ILE A 176 -60.94 21.78 7.93
N ASP A 177 -60.86 22.77 8.83
CA ASP A 177 -61.65 23.99 8.78
C ASP A 177 -60.88 25.17 9.38
N GLU A 178 -61.07 26.40 8.90
CA GLU A 178 -60.47 27.60 9.46
C GLU A 178 -60.90 27.78 10.92
N ASP A 179 -59.96 28.03 11.85
CA ASP A 179 -60.15 28.15 13.30
C ASP A 179 -60.37 26.84 14.08
N LEU A 180 -60.30 25.66 13.47
CA LEU A 180 -60.39 24.39 14.19
C LEU A 180 -59.06 23.95 14.73
N ARG A 181 -58.93 23.88 16.05
CA ARG A 181 -57.77 23.28 16.73
C ARG A 181 -58.13 21.90 17.27
N THR A 182 -57.42 20.87 16.82
CA THR A 182 -57.61 19.54 17.34
C THR A 182 -56.39 19.09 18.10
N ASN A 183 -56.58 18.82 19.39
CA ASN A 183 -55.57 18.19 20.27
C ASN A 183 -56.06 16.79 20.60
N ALA A 184 -55.39 15.76 20.12
CA ALA A 184 -55.72 14.38 20.43
C ALA A 184 -54.50 13.66 21.02
N TYR A 185 -54.69 12.99 22.11
CA TYR A 185 -53.69 12.12 22.70
C TYR A 185 -54.22 10.70 22.73
N SER A 186 -53.46 9.74 22.21
CA SER A 186 -53.83 8.34 22.21
C SER A 186 -52.72 7.46 22.74
N GLY A 187 -53.05 6.49 23.58
CA GLY A 187 -52.20 5.41 23.99
C GLY A 187 -52.76 4.08 23.47
N LYS A 188 -51.94 3.36 22.69
CA LYS A 188 -52.36 2.08 22.09
C LYS A 188 -51.37 0.99 22.49
N LEU A 189 -51.89 -0.12 23.06
CA LEU A 189 -51.16 -1.35 23.25
C LEU A 189 -51.60 -2.33 22.16
N GLU A 190 -50.68 -2.82 21.34
CA GLU A 190 -50.93 -3.68 20.21
C GLU A 190 -50.12 -4.98 20.37
N LEU A 191 -50.81 -6.13 20.55
CA LEU A 191 -50.25 -7.46 20.51
C LEU A 191 -50.51 -8.07 19.14
N LYS A 192 -49.45 -8.41 18.42
CA LYS A 192 -49.53 -9.04 17.11
C LYS A 192 -48.85 -10.41 17.15
N TYR A 193 -49.58 -11.46 16.83
CA TYR A 193 -49.06 -12.80 16.68
C TYR A 193 -49.49 -13.41 15.36
N ASN A 194 -48.53 -13.83 14.55
CA ASN A 194 -48.81 -14.46 13.27
C ASN A 194 -48.69 -15.97 13.39
N ILE A 195 -49.84 -16.66 13.48
CA ILE A 195 -49.90 -18.11 13.70
C ILE A 195 -49.42 -18.92 12.49
N PHE A 196 -49.71 -18.44 11.28
CA PHE A 196 -49.30 -19.07 10.03
C PHE A 196 -49.02 -18.06 8.93
N ASN A 197 -47.84 -18.16 8.31
CA ASN A 197 -47.41 -17.27 7.21
C ASN A 197 -46.90 -18.05 5.99
N GLY A 198 -47.48 -19.21 5.70
CA GLY A 198 -47.05 -20.00 4.53
C GLY A 198 -45.63 -20.54 4.61
N MET A 199 -45.11 -20.89 5.80
CA MET A 199 -43.76 -21.39 6.06
C MET A 199 -42.61 -20.37 5.81
N VAL A 200 -42.93 -19.10 5.60
CA VAL A 200 -41.89 -18.07 5.31
C VAL A 200 -40.87 -17.97 6.44
N ASN A 201 -41.32 -17.90 7.72
CA ASN A 201 -40.41 -17.83 8.87
C ASN A 201 -39.51 -19.06 8.98
N LYS A 202 -40.09 -20.26 8.74
CA LYS A 202 -39.32 -21.52 8.74
C LYS A 202 -38.21 -21.49 7.68
N ASN A 203 -38.56 -21.12 6.45
CA ASN A 203 -37.56 -21.08 5.36
C ASN A 203 -36.48 -20.01 5.58
N ARG A 204 -36.83 -18.84 6.15
CA ARG A 204 -35.87 -17.81 6.52
C ARG A 204 -34.91 -18.31 7.61
N THR A 205 -35.43 -18.90 8.66
CA THR A 205 -34.59 -19.45 9.72
C THR A 205 -33.65 -20.53 9.20
N GLN A 206 -34.13 -21.46 8.35
CA GLN A 206 -33.28 -22.48 7.73
C GLN A 206 -32.18 -21.85 6.83
N LYS A 207 -32.53 -20.80 6.11
CA LYS A 207 -31.55 -20.04 5.31
C LYS A 207 -30.45 -19.46 6.20
N GLU A 208 -30.80 -18.79 7.29
CA GLU A 208 -29.81 -18.20 8.20
C GLU A 208 -28.97 -19.25 8.95
N GLU A 209 -29.55 -20.45 9.24
CA GLU A 209 -28.79 -21.59 9.79
C GLU A 209 -27.74 -22.11 8.79
N LEU A 210 -28.04 -22.10 7.49
CA LEU A 210 -27.06 -22.46 6.45
C LEU A 210 -25.97 -21.40 6.32
N PHE A 211 -26.31 -20.11 6.38
CA PHE A 211 -25.32 -19.03 6.40
C PHE A 211 -24.43 -19.09 7.65
N LEU A 212 -24.95 -19.44 8.80
CA LEU A 212 -24.12 -19.65 9.99
C LEU A 212 -23.08 -20.75 9.75
N LYS A 213 -23.47 -21.87 9.16
CA LYS A 213 -22.53 -22.95 8.79
C LYS A 213 -21.49 -22.48 7.76
N GLU A 214 -21.88 -21.66 6.80
CA GLU A 214 -20.99 -21.08 5.82
C GLU A 214 -19.92 -20.20 6.48
N VAL A 215 -20.32 -19.28 7.38
CA VAL A 215 -19.38 -18.40 8.09
C VAL A 215 -18.46 -19.20 9.02
N GLN A 216 -18.96 -20.26 9.67
CA GLN A 216 -18.13 -21.18 10.47
C GLN A 216 -17.09 -21.92 9.60
N ALA A 217 -17.50 -22.43 8.44
CA ALA A 217 -16.57 -23.06 7.50
C ALA A 217 -15.53 -22.05 6.96
N LYS A 218 -15.93 -20.79 6.74
CA LYS A 218 -15.03 -19.72 6.34
C LYS A 218 -13.97 -19.42 7.40
N LEU A 219 -14.33 -19.43 8.70
CA LEU A 219 -13.36 -19.30 9.78
C LEU A 219 -12.28 -20.39 9.71
N ASP A 220 -12.67 -21.65 9.47
CA ASP A 220 -11.72 -22.77 9.35
C ASP A 220 -10.78 -22.57 8.16
N VAL A 221 -11.28 -22.13 7.00
CA VAL A 221 -10.47 -21.82 5.81
C VAL A 221 -9.48 -20.69 6.09
N VAL A 222 -9.96 -19.58 6.66
CA VAL A 222 -9.11 -18.39 6.97
C VAL A 222 -8.04 -18.77 7.99
N THR A 223 -8.40 -19.51 9.03
CA THR A 223 -7.45 -19.98 10.06
C THR A 223 -6.33 -20.82 9.44
N LYS A 224 -6.68 -21.78 8.57
CA LYS A 224 -5.69 -22.60 7.85
C LYS A 224 -4.80 -21.77 6.93
N SER A 225 -5.36 -20.80 6.22
CA SER A 225 -4.59 -19.92 5.33
C SER A 225 -3.58 -19.08 6.13
N VAL A 226 -4.00 -18.47 7.24
CA VAL A 226 -3.11 -17.67 8.11
C VAL A 226 -1.98 -18.53 8.68
N LEU A 227 -2.29 -19.75 9.16
CA LEU A 227 -1.28 -20.65 9.71
C LEU A 227 -0.31 -21.16 8.65
N ASP A 228 -0.77 -21.43 7.42
CA ASP A 228 0.06 -21.81 6.28
C ASP A 228 0.99 -20.68 5.86
N GLU A 229 0.44 -19.47 5.65
CA GLU A 229 1.25 -18.30 5.31
C GLU A 229 2.30 -17.98 6.38
N LEU A 230 1.95 -18.13 7.66
CA LEU A 230 2.88 -17.97 8.78
C LEU A 230 3.99 -19.03 8.75
N ALA A 231 3.65 -20.29 8.51
CA ALA A 231 4.61 -21.38 8.44
C ALA A 231 5.60 -21.18 7.29
N VAL A 232 5.10 -20.81 6.10
CA VAL A 232 5.95 -20.49 4.93
C VAL A 232 6.86 -19.30 5.22
N ALA A 233 6.34 -18.24 5.84
CA ALA A 233 7.14 -17.07 6.18
C ALA A 233 8.23 -17.40 7.20
N TYR A 234 7.90 -18.20 8.24
CA TYR A 234 8.86 -18.64 9.23
C TYR A 234 9.97 -19.51 8.63
N GLU A 235 9.62 -20.50 7.80
CA GLU A 235 10.59 -21.36 7.13
C GLU A 235 11.49 -20.56 6.18
N THR A 236 10.91 -19.60 5.45
CA THR A 236 11.66 -18.68 4.58
C THR A 236 12.66 -17.85 5.40
N TYR A 237 12.25 -17.34 6.56
CA TYR A 237 13.13 -16.57 7.45
C TYR A 237 14.31 -17.42 7.95
N GLU A 238 14.05 -18.61 8.50
CA GLU A 238 15.07 -19.50 9.04
C GLU A 238 16.02 -20.05 7.96
N THR A 239 15.47 -20.42 6.80
CA THR A 239 16.26 -20.93 5.67
C THR A 239 17.13 -19.80 5.09
N SER A 240 16.60 -18.59 4.95
CA SER A 240 17.37 -17.44 4.47
C SER A 240 18.54 -17.12 5.41
N LYS A 241 18.35 -17.19 6.74
CA LYS A 241 19.46 -17.00 7.72
C LYS A 241 20.60 -17.98 7.47
N LYS A 242 20.30 -19.25 7.28
CA LYS A 242 21.31 -20.29 7.00
C LYS A 242 21.97 -20.06 5.64
N GLN A 243 21.17 -19.75 4.62
CA GLN A 243 21.68 -19.52 3.26
C GLN A 243 22.59 -18.29 3.17
N ILE A 244 22.33 -17.22 3.93
CA ILE A 244 23.20 -16.04 3.99
C ILE A 244 24.62 -16.41 4.46
N VAL A 245 24.75 -17.26 5.48
CA VAL A 245 26.05 -17.70 5.98
C VAL A 245 26.84 -18.45 4.90
N GLU A 246 26.19 -19.39 4.22
CA GLU A 246 26.83 -20.16 3.14
C GLU A 246 27.19 -19.27 1.93
N LEU A 247 26.34 -18.32 1.55
CA LEU A 247 26.62 -17.38 0.48
C LEU A 247 27.80 -16.44 0.81
N GLN A 248 27.90 -15.99 2.07
CA GLN A 248 29.04 -15.18 2.52
C GLN A 248 30.36 -15.95 2.44
N GLN A 249 30.36 -17.22 2.86
CA GLN A 249 31.55 -18.08 2.72
C GLN A 249 31.87 -18.31 1.25
N PHE A 250 30.90 -18.64 0.43
CA PHE A 250 31.11 -18.85 -1.00
C PHE A 250 31.68 -17.61 -1.71
N ILE A 251 31.24 -16.41 -1.33
CA ILE A 251 31.77 -15.14 -1.85
C ILE A 251 33.25 -15.00 -1.45
N GLU A 252 33.63 -15.37 -0.21
CA GLU A 252 35.00 -15.26 0.24
C GLU A 252 35.92 -16.27 -0.46
N GLU A 253 35.45 -17.51 -0.64
CA GLU A 253 36.17 -18.51 -1.43
C GLU A 253 36.38 -18.08 -2.88
N ASN A 254 35.35 -17.52 -3.54
CA ASN A 254 35.46 -17.01 -4.90
C ASN A 254 36.52 -15.88 -5.01
N LYS A 255 36.59 -14.98 -4.04
CA LYS A 255 37.64 -13.95 -4.01
C LYS A 255 39.02 -14.54 -3.97
N GLN A 256 39.22 -15.60 -3.17
CA GLN A 256 40.50 -16.30 -3.10
C GLN A 256 40.84 -17.00 -4.42
N ILE A 257 39.87 -17.67 -5.05
CA ILE A 257 40.03 -18.28 -6.37
C ILE A 257 40.42 -17.24 -7.41
N ILE A 258 39.78 -16.08 -7.41
CA ILE A 258 40.10 -14.98 -8.35
C ILE A 258 41.56 -14.55 -8.18
N SER A 259 42.06 -14.38 -6.90
CA SER A 259 43.42 -14.02 -6.67
C SER A 259 44.39 -15.08 -7.22
N ILE A 260 44.12 -16.35 -6.96
CA ILE A 260 44.97 -17.46 -7.46
C ILE A 260 44.96 -17.52 -8.98
N TYR A 261 43.77 -17.32 -9.60
CA TYR A 261 43.65 -17.38 -11.07
C TYR A 261 44.34 -16.18 -11.76
N LYS A 262 44.35 -15.02 -11.12
CA LYS A 262 45.12 -13.86 -11.61
C LYS A 262 46.64 -14.12 -11.56
N ASP A 263 47.14 -14.65 -10.47
CA ASP A 263 48.56 -15.03 -10.33
C ASP A 263 48.95 -16.07 -11.38
N GLN A 264 48.12 -17.09 -11.62
CA GLN A 264 48.35 -18.11 -12.62
C GLN A 264 48.25 -17.58 -14.07
N PHE A 265 47.34 -16.63 -14.32
CA PHE A 265 47.23 -15.97 -15.61
C PHE A 265 48.50 -15.13 -15.90
N ASP A 266 48.96 -14.36 -14.92
CA ASP A 266 50.17 -13.56 -15.04
C ASP A 266 51.42 -14.44 -15.24
N ALA A 267 51.43 -15.65 -14.68
CA ALA A 267 52.45 -16.67 -14.94
C ALA A 267 52.30 -17.42 -16.28
N GLY A 268 51.25 -17.15 -17.05
CA GLY A 268 50.96 -17.80 -18.33
C GLY A 268 50.48 -19.25 -18.23
N THR A 269 50.03 -19.68 -17.03
CA THR A 269 49.57 -21.06 -16.76
C THR A 269 48.08 -21.21 -16.70
N ARG A 270 47.31 -20.12 -16.82
CA ARG A 270 45.83 -20.09 -16.76
C ARG A 270 45.28 -19.29 -17.96
N ASN A 271 44.15 -19.74 -18.52
CA ASN A 271 43.45 -19.00 -19.54
C ASN A 271 42.71 -17.80 -18.99
N PHE A 272 42.69 -16.71 -19.72
CA PHE A 272 42.01 -15.49 -19.34
C PHE A 272 40.50 -15.69 -19.09
N ILE A 273 39.83 -16.51 -19.92
CA ILE A 273 38.43 -16.82 -19.77
C ILE A 273 38.06 -17.44 -18.42
N ASP A 274 38.96 -18.17 -17.78
CA ASP A 274 38.74 -18.78 -16.47
C ASP A 274 38.59 -17.69 -15.41
N VAL A 275 39.43 -16.65 -15.46
CA VAL A 275 39.32 -15.48 -14.59
C VAL A 275 38.01 -14.76 -14.76
N LEU A 276 37.60 -14.50 -16.03
CA LEU A 276 36.34 -13.84 -16.35
C LEU A 276 35.12 -14.64 -15.88
N ASN A 277 35.18 -15.97 -15.88
CA ASN A 277 34.08 -16.81 -15.42
C ASN A 277 33.91 -16.76 -13.90
N VAL A 278 35.02 -16.84 -13.13
CA VAL A 278 34.94 -16.75 -11.66
C VAL A 278 34.50 -15.35 -11.19
N GLU A 279 34.89 -14.30 -11.91
CA GLU A 279 34.32 -12.93 -11.67
C GLU A 279 32.82 -12.91 -11.89
N GLY A 280 32.32 -13.61 -12.92
CA GLY A 280 30.89 -13.77 -13.14
C GLY A 280 30.20 -14.54 -12.00
N ASP A 281 30.84 -15.60 -11.48
CA ASP A 281 30.31 -16.36 -10.35
C ASP A 281 30.31 -15.52 -9.06
N LEU A 282 31.34 -14.70 -8.82
CA LEU A 282 31.37 -13.76 -7.71
C LEU A 282 30.26 -12.72 -7.79
N TYR A 283 30.01 -12.15 -8.97
CA TYR A 283 28.90 -11.22 -9.20
C TYR A 283 27.54 -11.89 -8.89
N ASN A 284 27.31 -13.08 -9.43
CA ASN A 284 26.07 -13.84 -9.22
C ASN A 284 25.86 -14.18 -7.74
N SER A 285 26.94 -14.55 -7.04
CA SER A 285 26.90 -14.87 -5.60
C SER A 285 26.55 -13.64 -4.75
N LYS A 286 27.15 -12.47 -5.06
CA LYS A 286 26.81 -11.19 -4.43
C LYS A 286 25.34 -10.83 -4.69
N ALA A 287 24.85 -11.01 -5.92
CA ALA A 287 23.46 -10.74 -6.29
C ALA A 287 22.48 -11.68 -5.54
N ASN A 288 22.83 -12.96 -5.40
CA ASN A 288 22.06 -13.94 -4.64
C ASN A 288 22.06 -13.62 -3.14
N LEU A 289 23.18 -13.18 -2.58
CA LEU A 289 23.25 -12.74 -1.18
C LEU A 289 22.28 -11.60 -0.92
N ILE A 290 22.31 -10.55 -1.74
CA ILE A 290 21.39 -9.42 -1.63
C ILE A 290 19.93 -9.91 -1.70
N ASN A 291 19.59 -10.75 -2.69
CA ASN A 291 18.22 -11.29 -2.81
C ASN A 291 17.80 -12.05 -1.54
N THR A 292 18.69 -12.91 -1.01
CA THR A 292 18.38 -13.73 0.17
C THR A 292 18.22 -12.87 1.43
N GLU A 293 19.06 -11.85 1.61
CA GLU A 293 18.93 -10.89 2.71
C GLU A 293 17.58 -10.16 2.66
N TYR A 294 17.17 -9.67 1.48
CA TYR A 294 15.88 -8.99 1.35
C TYR A 294 14.67 -9.93 1.45
N ASN A 295 14.80 -11.20 1.04
CA ASN A 295 13.79 -12.23 1.30
C ASN A 295 13.63 -12.49 2.81
N MET A 296 14.73 -12.51 3.56
CA MET A 296 14.71 -12.62 5.02
C MET A 296 14.00 -11.43 5.67
N TYR A 297 14.27 -10.19 5.23
CA TYR A 297 13.56 -9.00 5.70
C TYR A 297 12.05 -9.09 5.43
N GLN A 298 11.66 -9.47 4.21
CA GLN A 298 10.24 -9.61 3.85
C GLN A 298 9.55 -10.68 4.69
N ALA A 299 10.21 -11.82 4.90
CA ALA A 299 9.69 -12.89 5.74
C ALA A 299 9.54 -12.45 7.21
N TYR A 300 10.51 -11.72 7.76
CA TYR A 300 10.43 -11.13 9.10
C TYR A 300 9.18 -10.25 9.26
N TYR A 301 8.97 -9.28 8.36
CA TYR A 301 7.80 -8.40 8.43
C TYR A 301 6.49 -9.13 8.14
N LYS A 302 6.52 -10.18 7.31
CA LYS A 302 5.34 -11.03 7.07
C LYS A 302 4.93 -11.79 8.33
N ILE A 303 5.88 -12.32 9.11
CA ILE A 303 5.61 -12.97 10.39
C ILE A 303 4.95 -11.98 11.36
N LEU A 304 5.49 -10.76 11.47
CA LEU A 304 4.90 -9.72 12.33
C LEU A 304 3.48 -9.35 11.90
N LYS A 305 3.21 -9.29 10.60
CA LYS A 305 1.85 -9.07 10.06
C LYS A 305 0.92 -10.23 10.45
N MET A 306 1.36 -11.49 10.27
CA MET A 306 0.53 -12.65 10.60
C MET A 306 0.21 -12.77 12.09
N THR A 307 1.04 -12.19 12.96
CA THR A 307 0.79 -12.09 14.41
C THR A 307 0.15 -10.77 14.83
N SER A 308 -0.24 -9.90 13.87
CA SER A 308 -0.82 -8.56 14.11
C SER A 308 0.01 -7.69 15.06
N SER A 309 1.32 -7.77 14.94
CA SER A 309 2.28 -7.02 15.76
C SER A 309 3.14 -6.04 14.95
N LEU A 310 2.94 -5.98 13.63
CA LEU A 310 3.78 -5.20 12.72
C LEU A 310 3.66 -3.69 13.01
N GLN A 311 2.45 -3.15 13.05
CA GLN A 311 2.22 -1.72 13.33
C GLN A 311 2.85 -1.31 14.66
N ALA A 312 2.61 -2.08 15.73
CA ALA A 312 3.15 -1.79 17.06
C ALA A 312 4.68 -1.84 17.06
N THR A 313 5.29 -2.80 16.35
CA THR A 313 6.75 -2.93 16.25
C THR A 313 7.35 -1.75 15.49
N VAL A 314 6.78 -1.35 14.36
CA VAL A 314 7.26 -0.23 13.55
C VAL A 314 7.13 1.10 14.31
N LEU A 315 6.00 1.33 14.98
CA LEU A 315 5.79 2.55 15.78
C LEU A 315 6.72 2.63 17.01
N SER A 316 7.08 1.49 17.60
CA SER A 316 8.01 1.45 18.75
C SER A 316 9.47 1.66 18.34
N SER A 317 9.83 1.40 17.08
CA SER A 317 11.20 1.52 16.56
C SER A 317 11.59 2.93 16.08
N LYS A 318 10.79 3.96 16.42
CA LYS A 318 10.99 5.36 15.97
C LYS A 318 12.40 5.93 16.15
N ASP A 319 13.18 5.40 17.07
CA ASP A 319 14.54 5.91 17.39
C ASP A 319 15.70 5.12 16.70
N GLN A 320 15.40 4.05 15.95
CA GLN A 320 16.41 3.18 15.36
C GLN A 320 16.49 3.25 13.83
N VAL A 321 15.88 4.26 13.23
CA VAL A 321 15.94 4.42 11.78
C VAL A 321 17.31 4.93 11.38
N CYS A 322 18.12 4.05 10.79
CA CYS A 322 19.43 4.35 10.21
C CYS A 322 20.49 4.90 11.21
N GLY A 323 21.27 4.06 11.77
CA GLY A 323 22.28 4.30 12.84
C GLY A 323 23.24 5.50 12.74
N GLN A 324 23.13 6.39 11.77
CA GLN A 324 23.91 7.64 11.67
C GLN A 324 23.12 8.85 11.10
N ILE A 325 21.92 8.68 10.56
CA ILE A 325 21.12 9.81 10.02
C ILE A 325 20.34 10.52 11.13
N ALA A 326 20.10 9.89 12.27
CA ALA A 326 19.42 10.45 13.41
C ALA A 326 20.10 11.69 14.03
N SER A 327 21.40 11.87 13.86
CA SER A 327 22.11 13.07 14.34
C SER A 327 21.91 14.31 13.45
N ASN A 328 21.66 14.13 12.16
CA ASN A 328 21.44 15.25 11.23
C ASN A 328 19.95 15.55 10.98
N ALA A 329 19.05 14.59 11.19
CA ALA A 329 17.61 14.80 11.08
C ALA A 329 17.04 15.62 12.26
N LYS A 330 17.67 15.55 13.45
CA LYS A 330 17.28 16.42 14.59
C LYS A 330 17.47 17.92 14.35
N ALA A 331 18.32 18.31 13.40
CA ALA A 331 18.53 19.72 13.05
C ALA A 331 17.46 20.26 12.08
N ASN A 332 16.77 19.40 11.32
CA ASN A 332 15.74 19.81 10.34
C ASN A 332 14.29 19.46 10.76
N ALA A 333 14.09 18.63 11.78
CA ALA A 333 12.77 18.19 12.24
C ALA A 333 12.01 19.22 13.12
N SER A 334 12.54 20.42 13.28
CA SER A 334 11.82 21.50 14.03
C SER A 334 10.74 22.20 13.21
N LYS A 335 10.34 21.68 12.04
CA LYS A 335 9.31 22.30 11.18
C LYS A 335 8.27 21.37 10.57
N GLU A 336 8.20 20.10 10.97
CA GLU A 336 7.13 19.20 10.45
C GLU A 336 6.28 18.65 11.59
N THR A 337 4.99 18.93 11.50
CA THR A 337 3.92 18.51 12.41
C THR A 337 3.83 16.98 12.48
N SER A 338 3.83 16.41 13.68
CA SER A 338 3.83 14.97 13.89
C SER A 338 2.49 14.32 13.49
N VAL A 339 2.55 13.11 12.93
CA VAL A 339 1.37 12.30 12.52
C VAL A 339 0.41 12.02 13.70
N SER A 340 0.87 12.14 14.95
CA SER A 340 0.03 12.03 16.15
C SER A 340 -0.91 13.23 16.35
N GLU A 341 -0.62 14.40 15.81
CA GLU A 341 -1.53 15.56 15.82
C GLU A 341 -2.63 15.44 14.76
N LEU A 342 -2.36 14.76 13.63
CA LEU A 342 -3.36 14.52 12.58
C LEU A 342 -4.45 13.51 12.99
N LEU A 343 -4.19 12.67 13.99
CA LEU A 343 -5.16 11.68 14.49
C LEU A 343 -5.96 12.19 15.70
N ALA A 344 -5.59 13.32 16.27
CA ALA A 344 -6.29 13.92 17.44
C ALA A 344 -7.32 15.01 17.07
N GLU A 345 -7.35 15.48 15.81
CA GLU A 345 -8.20 16.62 15.39
C GLU A 345 -9.56 16.24 14.75
N ASP A 346 -10.00 14.99 14.80
CA ASP A 346 -11.31 14.63 14.25
C ASP A 346 -12.48 14.79 15.25
N ALA A 347 -12.38 15.71 16.18
CA ALA A 347 -13.42 15.95 17.17
C ALA A 347 -13.83 17.40 17.37
N THR A 348 -13.60 18.32 16.40
CA THR A 348 -14.36 19.61 16.43
C THR A 348 -14.23 20.38 15.11
N VAL A 349 -15.22 20.23 14.25
CA VAL A 349 -15.41 21.14 13.10
C VAL A 349 -16.07 22.42 13.62
N LYS A 350 -15.29 23.48 13.76
CA LYS A 350 -15.80 24.87 13.73
C LYS A 350 -15.01 25.65 12.67
N SER A 351 -15.79 26.15 11.73
CA SER A 351 -15.38 26.99 10.61
C SER A 351 -14.55 28.21 11.05
N MET A 352 -13.35 28.39 10.49
CA MET A 352 -12.62 29.67 10.49
C MET A 352 -12.05 29.97 9.11
N PRO A 353 -12.03 31.22 8.64
CA PRO A 353 -11.61 31.58 7.31
C PRO A 353 -10.09 31.54 7.16
N VAL A 354 -9.62 30.84 6.14
CA VAL A 354 -8.19 30.76 5.79
C VAL A 354 -7.78 32.08 5.11
N LYS A 355 -6.87 32.83 5.74
CA LYS A 355 -6.15 33.92 5.11
C LYS A 355 -5.04 33.35 4.21
N ILE A 356 -5.16 33.61 2.92
CA ILE A 356 -4.14 33.24 1.92
C ILE A 356 -3.03 34.30 1.96
N ASN A 357 -1.81 33.91 2.37
CA ASN A 357 -0.62 34.73 2.20
C ASN A 357 -0.14 34.63 0.74
N THR A 358 -0.22 35.74 0.05
CA THR A 358 0.33 35.94 -1.31
C THR A 358 1.84 35.96 -1.25
N VAL A 359 2.49 35.00 -1.93
CA VAL A 359 3.90 35.04 -2.30
C VAL A 359 3.98 35.56 -3.74
N ALA A 360 4.87 36.50 -3.99
CA ALA A 360 5.07 37.26 -5.21
C ALA A 360 5.41 36.37 -6.44
N PRO A 361 5.15 36.86 -7.67
CA PRO A 361 5.03 36.03 -8.85
C PRO A 361 6.41 35.67 -9.45
N SER A 362 6.63 34.36 -9.63
CA SER A 362 7.63 33.84 -10.54
C SER A 362 6.94 33.10 -11.69
N THR A 363 7.13 33.61 -12.90
CA THR A 363 6.87 33.06 -14.24
C THR A 363 5.77 32.03 -14.39
N VAL A 364 4.65 32.48 -14.94
CA VAL A 364 3.41 31.77 -15.23
C VAL A 364 3.64 30.60 -16.18
N SER A 365 3.40 29.36 -15.74
CA SER A 365 3.18 28.20 -16.59
C SER A 365 1.74 27.68 -16.39
N ASN A 366 0.86 27.98 -17.34
CA ASN A 366 -0.53 27.50 -17.40
C ASN A 366 -0.58 25.97 -17.69
N GLU A 367 -0.10 25.14 -16.77
CA GLU A 367 0.17 23.73 -17.05
C GLU A 367 -1.00 22.77 -16.79
N TYR A 368 -2.03 23.19 -16.06
CA TYR A 368 -3.08 22.27 -15.64
C TYR A 368 -4.47 22.72 -16.11
N ALA A 369 -5.33 21.72 -16.39
CA ALA A 369 -6.75 21.88 -16.58
C ALA A 369 -7.49 20.90 -15.68
N LEU A 370 -8.61 21.30 -15.06
CA LEU A 370 -9.48 20.45 -14.25
C LEU A 370 -10.75 20.14 -15.04
N LEU A 371 -10.96 18.87 -15.38
CA LEU A 371 -12.18 18.40 -16.02
C LEU A 371 -13.21 18.08 -14.94
N LEU A 372 -14.35 18.80 -14.94
CA LEU A 372 -15.37 18.66 -13.91
C LEU A 372 -16.37 17.55 -14.25
N ALA A 373 -16.93 17.58 -15.44
CA ALA A 373 -17.92 16.59 -15.90
C ALA A 373 -18.06 16.57 -17.43
N SER A 374 -18.63 15.48 -17.96
CA SER A 374 -18.97 15.35 -19.39
C SER A 374 -20.47 15.10 -19.57
N TYR A 375 -21.08 15.83 -20.50
CA TYR A 375 -22.51 15.81 -20.77
C TYR A 375 -22.82 15.41 -22.22
N LYS A 376 -23.91 14.69 -22.42
CA LYS A 376 -24.45 14.41 -23.78
C LYS A 376 -25.33 15.56 -24.29
N ASP A 377 -25.99 16.27 -23.38
CA ASP A 377 -26.88 17.39 -23.69
C ASP A 377 -26.12 18.72 -23.63
N SER A 378 -26.16 19.47 -24.76
CA SER A 378 -25.51 20.75 -24.91
C SER A 378 -26.13 21.84 -24.02
N ALA A 379 -27.44 21.89 -23.91
CA ALA A 379 -28.13 22.91 -23.13
C ALA A 379 -27.89 22.78 -21.64
N TYR A 380 -27.71 21.53 -21.13
CA TYR A 380 -27.39 21.27 -19.76
C TYR A 380 -25.91 21.62 -19.46
N ALA A 381 -25.00 21.35 -20.40
CA ALA A 381 -23.61 21.76 -20.27
C ALA A 381 -23.45 23.28 -20.18
N ASP A 382 -24.17 24.04 -21.00
CA ASP A 382 -24.17 25.51 -21.02
C ASP A 382 -24.75 26.10 -19.71
N LYS A 383 -25.79 25.49 -19.15
CA LYS A 383 -26.35 25.87 -17.85
C LYS A 383 -25.35 25.66 -16.71
N MET A 384 -24.65 24.53 -16.72
CA MET A 384 -23.60 24.23 -15.71
C MET A 384 -22.35 25.13 -15.88
N LEU A 385 -21.98 25.49 -17.10
CA LEU A 385 -20.93 26.47 -17.38
C LEU A 385 -21.22 27.81 -16.71
N ASN A 386 -22.45 28.34 -16.86
CA ASN A 386 -22.86 29.61 -16.25
C ASN A 386 -22.84 29.52 -14.70
N SER A 387 -23.32 28.42 -14.13
CA SER A 387 -23.29 28.19 -12.68
C SER A 387 -21.87 28.14 -12.10
N VAL A 388 -20.97 27.43 -12.76
CA VAL A 388 -19.57 27.30 -12.33
C VAL A 388 -18.81 28.61 -12.55
N SER A 389 -19.03 29.30 -13.68
CA SER A 389 -18.34 30.56 -13.99
C SER A 389 -18.67 31.67 -12.98
N SER A 390 -19.85 31.65 -12.36
CA SER A 390 -20.25 32.65 -11.35
C SER A 390 -19.60 32.40 -9.98
N SER A 391 -19.06 31.22 -9.73
CA SER A 391 -18.41 30.82 -8.46
C SER A 391 -16.87 30.86 -8.53
N LEU A 392 -16.28 31.06 -9.71
CA LEU A 392 -14.82 31.10 -9.88
C LEU A 392 -14.24 32.42 -9.37
N GLN A 393 -13.17 32.32 -8.59
CA GLN A 393 -12.33 33.41 -8.15
C GLN A 393 -10.96 33.36 -8.86
N ASN A 394 -10.38 34.54 -9.15
CA ASN A 394 -9.10 34.71 -9.83
C ASN A 394 -9.09 34.21 -11.30
N ASP A 395 -8.03 34.39 -12.05
CA ASP A 395 -7.86 34.16 -13.48
C ASP A 395 -8.24 32.80 -14.06
N VAL A 396 -8.87 31.91 -13.28
CA VAL A 396 -9.36 30.60 -13.70
C VAL A 396 -10.62 30.76 -14.57
N LYS A 397 -10.62 30.17 -15.76
CA LYS A 397 -11.71 30.25 -16.73
C LYS A 397 -12.36 28.88 -16.94
N ALA A 398 -13.70 28.84 -16.91
CA ALA A 398 -14.47 27.67 -17.30
C ALA A 398 -14.76 27.68 -18.80
N LYS A 399 -14.66 26.51 -19.45
CA LYS A 399 -14.95 26.34 -20.89
C LYS A 399 -15.52 24.94 -21.17
N ILE A 400 -16.41 24.88 -22.16
CA ILE A 400 -16.90 23.59 -22.68
C ILE A 400 -16.00 23.13 -23.83
N VAL A 401 -15.55 21.87 -23.77
CA VAL A 401 -14.75 21.21 -24.79
C VAL A 401 -15.58 20.08 -25.42
N SER A 402 -15.66 20.07 -26.74
CA SER A 402 -16.31 18.98 -27.47
C SER A 402 -15.33 17.79 -27.60
N ASN A 403 -15.77 16.61 -27.18
CA ASN A 403 -15.01 15.38 -27.29
C ASN A 403 -15.28 14.67 -28.63
N SER A 404 -14.34 13.84 -29.08
CA SER A 404 -14.47 13.04 -30.31
C SER A 404 -15.64 12.04 -30.28
N ASN A 405 -16.15 11.69 -29.11
CA ASN A 405 -17.31 10.80 -28.92
C ASN A 405 -18.67 11.53 -28.89
N GLY A 406 -18.72 12.81 -29.25
CA GLY A 406 -19.93 13.64 -29.29
C GLY A 406 -20.41 14.17 -27.93
N THR A 407 -19.67 13.91 -26.82
CA THR A 407 -19.99 14.50 -25.51
C THR A 407 -19.30 15.87 -25.34
N LYS A 408 -19.87 16.72 -24.48
CA LYS A 408 -19.30 18.02 -24.11
C LYS A 408 -18.77 17.98 -22.68
N SER A 409 -17.51 18.30 -22.49
CA SER A 409 -16.85 18.32 -21.17
C SER A 409 -16.73 19.75 -20.65
N LEU A 410 -17.15 19.98 -19.42
CA LEU A 410 -16.92 21.22 -18.69
C LEU A 410 -15.54 21.15 -18.02
N ALA A 411 -14.65 22.08 -18.37
CA ALA A 411 -13.28 22.11 -17.87
C ALA A 411 -12.89 23.51 -17.39
N LEU A 412 -12.07 23.56 -16.35
CA LEU A 412 -11.43 24.77 -15.83
C LEU A 412 -10.01 24.87 -16.40
N TYR A 413 -9.61 26.07 -16.83
CA TYR A 413 -8.32 26.38 -17.43
C TYR A 413 -7.65 27.53 -16.69
N ASN A 414 -6.39 27.79 -17.01
CA ASN A 414 -5.56 28.79 -16.36
C ASN A 414 -5.30 28.48 -14.88
N ILE A 415 -5.03 27.21 -14.56
CA ILE A 415 -4.71 26.79 -13.22
C ILE A 415 -3.17 26.73 -13.10
N ASP A 416 -2.62 27.59 -12.27
CA ASP A 416 -1.18 27.64 -12.00
C ASP A 416 -0.80 26.61 -10.93
N GLY A 417 -0.06 25.58 -11.36
CA GLY A 417 0.49 24.56 -10.49
C GLY A 417 -0.51 23.49 -10.00
N LEU A 418 0.04 22.35 -9.61
CA LEU A 418 -0.72 21.19 -9.15
C LEU A 418 -1.51 21.47 -7.86
N GLN A 419 -0.99 22.26 -6.95
CA GLN A 419 -1.64 22.57 -5.68
C GLN A 419 -2.95 23.33 -5.86
N ASN A 420 -2.99 24.29 -6.79
CA ASN A 420 -4.20 25.02 -7.12
C ASN A 420 -5.24 24.14 -7.85
N ALA A 421 -4.76 23.21 -8.69
CA ALA A 421 -5.65 22.23 -9.32
C ALA A 421 -6.30 21.28 -8.29
N LEU A 422 -5.54 20.86 -7.27
CA LEU A 422 -6.05 20.02 -6.17
C LEU A 422 -7.00 20.78 -5.26
N ALA A 423 -6.71 22.06 -4.95
CA ALA A 423 -7.61 22.92 -4.16
C ALA A 423 -8.95 23.11 -4.86
N LEU A 424 -8.96 23.44 -6.15
CA LEU A 424 -10.16 23.57 -6.96
C LEU A 424 -10.94 22.24 -7.07
N LYS A 425 -10.24 21.11 -7.22
CA LYS A 425 -10.88 19.79 -7.21
C LYS A 425 -11.60 19.54 -5.87
N LYS A 426 -11.01 19.91 -4.75
CA LYS A 426 -11.62 19.76 -3.41
C LYS A 426 -12.83 20.68 -3.25
N GLU A 427 -12.75 21.91 -3.73
CA GLU A 427 -13.85 22.89 -3.70
C GLU A 427 -15.07 22.40 -4.49
N PHE A 428 -14.85 21.86 -5.68
CA PHE A 428 -15.92 21.35 -6.52
C PHE A 428 -16.31 19.89 -6.28
N ALA A 429 -15.69 19.19 -5.33
CA ALA A 429 -15.94 17.75 -5.07
C ALA A 429 -17.39 17.44 -4.67
N GLY A 430 -18.08 18.36 -3.98
CA GLY A 430 -19.48 18.21 -3.61
C GLY A 430 -20.45 18.22 -4.81
N GLN A 431 -20.15 18.98 -5.86
CA GLN A 431 -20.95 19.10 -7.08
C GLN A 431 -20.48 18.16 -8.20
N PHE A 432 -19.17 17.89 -8.25
CA PHE A 432 -18.51 17.09 -9.29
C PHE A 432 -17.56 16.04 -8.68
N PRO A 433 -18.07 14.98 -8.06
CA PRO A 433 -17.24 13.98 -7.36
C PRO A 433 -16.28 13.22 -8.28
N GLN A 434 -16.53 13.21 -9.60
CA GLN A 434 -15.68 12.55 -10.61
C GLN A 434 -14.69 13.50 -11.29
N ALA A 435 -14.49 14.73 -10.80
CA ALA A 435 -13.56 15.69 -11.38
C ALA A 435 -12.11 15.16 -11.34
N TYR A 436 -11.37 15.34 -12.44
CA TYR A 436 -9.95 14.99 -12.53
C TYR A 436 -9.15 16.06 -13.29
N TYR A 437 -7.88 16.21 -12.94
CA TYR A 437 -6.99 17.18 -13.58
C TYR A 437 -6.18 16.53 -14.70
N ILE A 438 -5.86 17.34 -15.72
CA ILE A 438 -5.04 16.96 -16.87
C ILE A 438 -3.88 17.94 -16.93
N LYS A 439 -2.64 17.42 -17.06
CA LYS A 439 -1.48 18.25 -17.38
C LYS A 439 -1.48 18.47 -18.88
N LYS A 440 -1.44 19.74 -19.31
CA LYS A 440 -1.24 20.07 -20.72
C LYS A 440 0.16 19.65 -21.15
N LYS A 441 0.27 18.96 -22.28
CA LYS A 441 1.55 18.66 -22.93
C LYS A 441 2.10 19.91 -23.62
#